data_d8050709afd80af98e103b10ca3f92a5
#
_entry.id   d8050709afd80af98e103b10ca3f92a5
#
_cell.length_a   1.000
_cell.length_b   1.000
_cell.length_c   1.000
_cell.angle_alpha   90.00
_cell.angle_beta   90.00
_cell.angle_gamma   90.00
#
_symmetry.space_group_name_H-M   'P 1'
#
loop_
_entity.id
_entity.type
_entity.pdbx_description
1 polymer ?
#
loop_
_entity_poly.entity_id
_entity_poly.type
_entity_poly.pdbx_seq_one_letter_code
_entity_poly.pdbx_strand_id
1 'polypeptide(L)'
;MDGDYSVFSILPAYNTIHAQVINPSGKLVVASSGITVTYEAVTDAQGSINVTSTWKTNFWAFAQSLFGASPAPDTGLTGNQMPGRSNQPQPMKFESAQNWFTADAIPLTAYDDAGNKNPYSMMRISVRDASGIVQATTDIVLPVSDEMSCRSCHASGSRRDTQPSAG
;
A
#
# COMPACT_ATOMS: atom_id res chain seq x y z
N MET A 1 -12.49 -9.05 -4.92
CA MET A 1 -13.27 -10.15 -5.53
C MET A 1 -12.33 -10.85 -6.47
N ASP A 2 -12.23 -12.14 -6.38
CA ASP A 2 -11.44 -12.94 -7.30
C ASP A 2 -12.12 -12.94 -8.69
N GLY A 3 -11.33 -12.97 -9.78
CA GLY A 3 -11.86 -12.89 -11.15
C GLY A 3 -12.78 -14.04 -11.55
N ASP A 4 -12.68 -15.18 -10.87
CA ASP A 4 -13.54 -16.35 -11.06
C ASP A 4 -14.71 -16.44 -10.06
N TYR A 5 -14.84 -15.45 -9.17
CA TYR A 5 -15.85 -15.39 -8.10
C TYR A 5 -15.80 -16.53 -7.07
N SER A 6 -14.74 -17.32 -7.05
CA SER A 6 -14.56 -18.42 -6.08
C SER A 6 -14.40 -17.90 -4.65
N VAL A 7 -13.85 -16.70 -4.51
CA VAL A 7 -13.72 -16.00 -3.23
C VAL A 7 -14.36 -14.61 -3.33
N PHE A 8 -15.42 -14.40 -2.57
CA PHE A 8 -16.01 -13.07 -2.41
C PHE A 8 -15.39 -12.38 -1.20
N SER A 9 -14.47 -11.45 -1.44
CA SER A 9 -13.94 -10.56 -0.40
C SER A 9 -13.95 -9.13 -0.88
N ILE A 10 -14.53 -8.23 -0.10
CA ILE A 10 -14.43 -6.78 -0.30
C ILE A 10 -13.32 -6.32 0.64
N LEU A 11 -12.13 -6.12 0.10
CA LEU A 11 -11.00 -5.58 0.85
C LEU A 11 -10.82 -4.11 0.47
N PRO A 12 -10.58 -3.23 1.45
CA PRO A 12 -10.13 -1.88 1.13
C PRO A 12 -8.82 -1.97 0.36
N ALA A 13 -8.60 -1.03 -0.56
CA ALA A 13 -7.34 -0.96 -1.29
C ALA A 13 -6.21 -0.67 -0.29
N TYR A 14 -5.32 -1.64 -0.09
CA TYR A 14 -4.16 -1.53 0.80
C TYR A 14 -3.06 -2.48 0.36
N ASN A 15 -1.86 -2.27 0.89
CA ASN A 15 -0.77 -3.21 0.76
C ASN A 15 0.01 -3.32 2.08
N THR A 16 0.75 -4.39 2.23
CA THR A 16 1.61 -4.65 3.39
C THR A 16 3.04 -4.89 2.90
N ILE A 17 4.01 -4.28 3.59
CA ILE A 17 5.43 -4.44 3.31
C ILE A 17 6.07 -5.22 4.44
N HIS A 18 6.79 -6.28 4.10
CA HIS A 18 7.72 -6.96 5.00
C HIS A 18 9.14 -6.87 4.43
N ALA A 19 10.10 -6.48 5.26
CA ALA A 19 11.49 -6.34 4.87
C ALA A 19 12.43 -7.01 5.88
N GLN A 20 13.32 -7.86 5.40
CA GLN A 20 14.43 -8.39 6.19
C GLN A 20 15.71 -7.66 5.84
N VAL A 21 16.48 -7.33 6.84
CA VAL A 21 17.77 -6.67 6.67
C VAL A 21 18.89 -7.68 6.88
N ILE A 22 19.73 -7.84 5.85
CA ILE A 22 20.91 -8.70 5.88
C ILE A 22 22.14 -7.82 5.89
N ASN A 23 23.04 -8.04 6.86
CA ASN A 23 24.29 -7.28 6.96
C ASN A 23 25.33 -7.73 5.92
N PRO A 24 26.42 -6.98 5.71
CA PRO A 24 27.46 -7.33 4.74
C PRO A 24 28.13 -8.70 4.96
N SER A 25 28.05 -9.27 6.16
CA SER A 25 28.55 -10.63 6.46
C SER A 25 27.53 -11.73 6.15
N GLY A 26 26.39 -11.40 5.52
CA GLY A 26 25.35 -12.36 5.15
C GLY A 26 24.44 -12.80 6.30
N LYS A 27 24.49 -12.12 7.46
CA LYS A 27 23.66 -12.46 8.61
C LYS A 27 22.41 -11.59 8.68
N LEU A 28 21.29 -12.23 9.00
CA LEU A 28 20.03 -11.54 9.27
C LEU A 28 20.16 -10.63 10.51
N VAL A 29 19.67 -9.41 10.40
CA VAL A 29 19.53 -8.50 11.53
C VAL A 29 18.30 -8.90 12.33
N VAL A 30 18.52 -9.34 13.57
CA VAL A 30 17.48 -9.89 14.46
C VAL A 30 17.04 -8.91 15.56
N ALA A 31 17.47 -7.68 15.49
CA ALA A 31 17.08 -6.61 16.40
C ALA A 31 17.07 -5.27 15.68
N SER A 32 16.16 -4.39 16.08
CA SER A 32 16.07 -3.03 15.50
C SER A 32 17.08 -2.03 16.07
N SER A 33 17.87 -2.42 17.06
CA SER A 33 18.81 -1.50 17.73
C SER A 33 19.84 -0.95 16.74
N GLY A 34 19.92 0.37 16.65
CA GLY A 34 20.88 1.07 15.80
C GLY A 34 20.51 1.17 14.32
N ILE A 35 19.34 0.69 13.90
CA ILE A 35 18.85 0.89 12.54
C ILE A 35 17.38 1.32 12.52
N THR A 36 17.01 2.06 11.49
CA THR A 36 15.62 2.34 11.11
C THR A 36 15.38 1.89 9.69
N VAL A 37 14.19 1.38 9.42
CA VAL A 37 13.74 1.02 8.07
C VAL A 37 12.53 1.86 7.74
N THR A 38 12.54 2.47 6.56
CA THR A 38 11.46 3.36 6.10
C THR A 38 11.05 3.00 4.68
N TYR A 39 9.84 3.42 4.28
CA TYR A 39 9.38 3.36 2.89
C TYR A 39 8.93 4.73 2.41
N GLU A 40 9.10 4.99 1.13
CA GLU A 40 8.67 6.21 0.43
C GLU A 40 8.31 5.87 -1.02
N ALA A 41 7.48 6.70 -1.67
CA ALA A 41 7.09 6.45 -3.06
C ALA A 41 8.25 6.72 -4.02
N VAL A 42 8.32 5.94 -5.11
CA VAL A 42 9.29 6.08 -6.18
C VAL A 42 8.57 6.21 -7.51
N THR A 43 9.06 7.09 -8.35
CA THR A 43 8.59 7.21 -9.74
C THR A 43 9.04 5.99 -10.54
N ASP A 44 8.11 5.36 -11.24
CA ASP A 44 8.44 4.27 -12.16
C ASP A 44 9.04 4.78 -13.48
N ALA A 45 9.41 3.84 -14.37
CA ALA A 45 10.02 4.17 -15.66
C ALA A 45 9.09 4.94 -16.62
N GLN A 46 7.79 4.96 -16.35
CA GLN A 46 6.78 5.70 -17.11
C GLN A 46 6.47 7.08 -16.52
N GLY A 47 7.11 7.45 -15.42
CA GLY A 47 6.90 8.71 -14.72
C GLY A 47 5.72 8.70 -13.75
N SER A 48 5.12 7.54 -13.48
CA SER A 48 4.01 7.40 -12.54
C SER A 48 4.53 7.30 -11.10
N ILE A 49 3.89 8.01 -10.18
CA ILE A 49 4.18 7.97 -8.74
C ILE A 49 2.88 7.99 -7.95
N ASN A 50 2.87 7.36 -6.79
CA ASN A 50 1.71 7.28 -5.90
C ASN A 50 2.13 7.63 -4.47
N VAL A 51 2.09 8.92 -4.11
CA VAL A 51 2.49 9.40 -2.77
C VAL A 51 1.31 9.53 -1.81
N THR A 52 0.08 9.67 -2.31
CA THR A 52 -1.13 9.90 -1.50
C THR A 52 -2.32 9.13 -2.04
N SER A 53 -3.21 8.72 -1.18
CA SER A 53 -4.51 8.11 -1.54
C SER A 53 -5.70 8.99 -1.16
N THR A 54 -5.47 10.15 -0.55
CA THR A 54 -6.49 10.98 0.08
C THR A 54 -7.64 11.36 -0.85
N TRP A 55 -7.38 11.73 -2.11
CA TRP A 55 -8.42 12.13 -3.06
C TRP A 55 -8.82 11.01 -4.05
N LYS A 56 -8.16 9.86 -3.97
CA LYS A 56 -8.32 8.74 -4.91
C LYS A 56 -9.33 7.71 -4.41
N THR A 57 -9.77 7.81 -3.16
CA THR A 57 -10.73 6.91 -2.53
C THR A 57 -11.63 7.67 -1.56
N ASN A 58 -12.80 7.13 -1.31
CA ASN A 58 -13.74 7.62 -0.29
C ASN A 58 -13.60 6.85 1.05
N PHE A 59 -12.55 6.05 1.22
CA PHE A 59 -12.33 5.22 2.40
C PHE A 59 -12.55 5.99 3.72
N TRP A 60 -11.92 7.16 3.86
CA TRP A 60 -11.98 7.94 5.11
C TRP A 60 -13.36 8.52 5.41
N ALA A 61 -14.20 8.74 4.38
CA ALA A 61 -15.58 9.19 4.59
C ALA A 61 -16.47 8.10 5.22
N PHE A 62 -16.12 6.84 5.02
CA PHE A 62 -16.91 5.70 5.49
C PHE A 62 -16.22 4.85 6.57
N ALA A 63 -14.97 5.13 6.88
CA ALA A 63 -14.17 4.32 7.82
C ALA A 63 -14.84 4.19 9.20
N GLN A 64 -15.42 5.29 9.72
CA GLN A 64 -16.13 5.25 10.99
C GLN A 64 -17.37 4.34 10.96
N SER A 65 -18.16 4.40 9.91
CA SER A 65 -19.39 3.61 9.81
C SER A 65 -19.13 2.13 9.52
N LEU A 66 -18.06 1.81 8.80
CA LEU A 66 -17.74 0.44 8.40
C LEU A 66 -16.83 -0.28 9.38
N PHE A 67 -15.90 0.43 10.02
CA PHE A 67 -14.84 -0.17 10.83
C PHE A 67 -14.78 0.37 12.26
N GLY A 68 -15.64 1.34 12.61
CA GLY A 68 -15.62 1.97 13.95
C GLY A 68 -14.37 2.84 14.22
N ALA A 69 -13.63 3.22 13.18
CA ALA A 69 -12.39 3.97 13.28
C ALA A 69 -12.42 5.23 12.41
N SER A 70 -11.75 6.28 12.85
CA SER A 70 -11.64 7.57 12.14
C SER A 70 -10.17 7.92 11.91
N PRO A 71 -9.45 7.16 11.07
CA PRO A 71 -8.05 7.49 10.77
C PRO A 71 -7.96 8.81 10.01
N ALA A 72 -6.84 9.51 10.20
CA ALA A 72 -6.54 10.71 9.42
C ALA A 72 -6.38 10.38 7.92
N PRO A 73 -6.54 11.35 7.02
CA PRO A 73 -6.24 11.15 5.61
C PRO A 73 -4.86 10.51 5.39
N ASP A 74 -4.73 9.67 4.39
CA ASP A 74 -3.53 8.86 4.10
C ASP A 74 -3.15 7.83 5.16
N THR A 75 -3.90 7.69 6.25
CA THR A 75 -3.63 6.71 7.32
C THR A 75 -4.58 5.52 7.20
N GLY A 76 -4.03 4.31 7.22
CA GLY A 76 -4.78 3.06 7.25
C GLY A 76 -5.29 2.71 8.65
N LEU A 77 -6.08 1.64 8.76
CA LEU A 77 -6.68 1.18 10.03
C LEU A 77 -5.63 0.73 11.06
N THR A 78 -4.45 0.33 10.62
CA THR A 78 -3.33 -0.08 11.48
C THR A 78 -2.45 1.08 11.92
N GLY A 79 -2.69 2.31 11.41
CA GLY A 79 -1.91 3.50 11.68
C GLY A 79 -0.76 3.74 10.71
N ASN A 80 -0.46 2.81 9.79
CA ASN A 80 0.53 3.06 8.74
C ASN A 80 -0.02 4.01 7.68
N GLN A 81 0.85 4.82 7.08
CA GLN A 81 0.46 5.95 6.23
C GLN A 81 1.06 5.84 4.84
N MET A 82 0.38 6.44 3.86
CA MET A 82 1.04 6.81 2.61
C MET A 82 2.09 7.90 2.89
N PRO A 83 3.15 8.01 2.06
CA PRO A 83 4.19 9.04 2.22
C PRO A 83 3.67 10.48 2.23
N GLY A 84 2.48 10.70 1.68
CA GLY A 84 1.85 12.01 1.57
C GLY A 84 2.49 12.89 0.50
N ARG A 85 1.92 14.06 0.25
CA ARG A 85 2.31 14.96 -0.85
C ARG A 85 3.78 15.39 -0.83
N SER A 86 4.42 15.40 0.33
CA SER A 86 5.84 15.71 0.48
C SER A 86 6.74 14.49 0.34
N ASN A 87 6.17 13.33 0.06
CA ASN A 87 6.86 12.04 -0.07
C ASN A 87 7.80 11.76 1.12
N GLN A 88 7.29 11.94 2.34
CA GLN A 88 8.08 11.74 3.55
C GLN A 88 8.26 10.24 3.82
N PRO A 89 9.50 9.78 4.06
CA PRO A 89 9.74 8.40 4.46
C PRO A 89 8.94 8.01 5.70
N GLN A 90 8.18 6.93 5.60
CA GLN A 90 7.36 6.40 6.68
C GLN A 90 8.09 5.27 7.40
N PRO A 91 8.05 5.21 8.73
CA PRO A 91 8.77 4.18 9.48
C PRO A 91 8.09 2.81 9.36
N MET A 92 8.90 1.75 9.37
CA MET A 92 8.47 0.37 9.52
C MET A 92 8.74 -0.12 10.94
N LYS A 93 7.83 -0.91 11.49
CA LYS A 93 7.94 -1.51 12.82
C LYS A 93 8.72 -2.82 12.75
N PHE A 94 9.63 -3.05 13.70
CA PHE A 94 10.32 -4.32 13.81
C PHE A 94 9.47 -5.36 14.57
N GLU A 95 9.26 -6.53 13.94
CA GLU A 95 8.57 -7.68 14.53
C GLU A 95 9.59 -8.76 14.92
N SER A 96 9.86 -8.85 16.20
CA SER A 96 10.92 -9.74 16.73
C SER A 96 10.61 -11.22 16.55
N ALA A 97 9.35 -11.61 16.51
CA ALA A 97 8.94 -13.01 16.34
C ALA A 97 9.32 -13.55 14.94
N GLN A 98 9.32 -12.70 13.93
CA GLN A 98 9.62 -13.03 12.54
C GLN A 98 10.99 -12.50 12.08
N ASN A 99 11.63 -11.64 12.86
CA ASN A 99 12.87 -10.93 12.52
C ASN A 99 12.76 -10.15 11.19
N TRP A 100 11.68 -9.38 11.04
CA TRP A 100 11.48 -8.47 9.92
C TRP A 100 10.95 -7.10 10.35
N PHE A 101 11.04 -6.15 9.45
CA PHE A 101 10.35 -4.86 9.57
C PHE A 101 9.04 -4.95 8.79
N THR A 102 7.98 -4.39 9.34
CA THR A 102 6.64 -4.42 8.73
C THR A 102 6.00 -3.04 8.69
N ALA A 103 5.22 -2.80 7.63
CA ALA A 103 4.23 -1.74 7.53
C ALA A 103 2.95 -2.34 6.98
N ASP A 104 2.00 -2.62 7.87
CA ASP A 104 0.78 -3.34 7.54
C ASP A 104 -0.32 -2.37 7.09
N ALA A 105 -1.10 -2.81 6.10
CA ALA A 105 -2.31 -2.12 5.64
C ALA A 105 -2.10 -0.64 5.27
N ILE A 106 -1.04 -0.35 4.53
CA ILE A 106 -0.81 0.97 3.92
C ILE A 106 -1.97 1.24 2.95
N PRO A 107 -2.72 2.36 3.07
CA PRO A 107 -3.91 2.62 2.25
C PRO A 107 -3.52 3.07 0.83
N LEU A 108 -3.13 2.12 0.00
CA LEU A 108 -2.65 2.32 -1.35
C LEU A 108 -3.75 2.04 -2.37
N THR A 109 -3.95 2.93 -3.32
CA THR A 109 -4.93 2.75 -4.42
C THR A 109 -4.22 2.41 -5.74
N ALA A 110 -4.97 1.82 -6.68
CA ALA A 110 -4.48 1.47 -8.01
C ALA A 110 -4.42 2.67 -8.99
N TYR A 111 -4.26 3.88 -8.46
CA TYR A 111 -4.18 5.11 -9.24
C TYR A 111 -2.97 5.93 -8.80
N ASP A 112 -2.25 6.48 -9.77
CA ASP A 112 -1.13 7.39 -9.53
C ASP A 112 -1.62 8.81 -9.13
N ASP A 113 -0.67 9.70 -8.83
CA ASP A 113 -1.00 11.08 -8.42
C ASP A 113 -1.52 11.95 -9.56
N ALA A 114 -1.36 11.52 -10.81
CA ALA A 114 -1.96 12.16 -11.98
C ALA A 114 -3.37 11.62 -12.29
N GLY A 115 -3.85 10.63 -11.53
CA GLY A 115 -5.16 9.99 -11.72
C GLY A 115 -5.16 8.88 -12.77
N ASN A 116 -4.01 8.47 -13.27
CA ASN A 116 -3.91 7.34 -14.18
C ASN A 116 -3.93 6.03 -13.42
N LYS A 117 -4.51 5.01 -14.04
CA LYS A 117 -4.51 3.67 -13.49
C LYS A 117 -3.09 3.09 -13.51
N ASN A 118 -2.57 2.78 -12.31
CA ASN A 118 -1.30 2.09 -12.10
C ASN A 118 -1.43 1.12 -10.91
N PRO A 119 -1.80 -0.15 -11.16
CA PRO A 119 -1.93 -1.14 -10.08
C PRO A 119 -0.59 -1.67 -9.58
N TYR A 120 0.53 -1.18 -10.10
CA TYR A 120 1.88 -1.63 -9.77
C TYR A 120 2.74 -0.47 -9.24
N SER A 121 2.20 0.30 -8.30
CA SER A 121 2.91 1.41 -7.67
C SER A 121 4.24 0.96 -7.07
N MET A 122 5.24 1.83 -7.15
CA MET A 122 6.58 1.54 -6.63
C MET A 122 6.86 2.27 -5.32
N MET A 123 7.54 1.58 -4.42
CA MET A 123 8.05 2.14 -3.16
C MET A 123 9.53 1.81 -3.00
N ARG A 124 10.27 2.74 -2.40
CA ARG A 124 11.65 2.54 -1.97
C ARG A 124 11.67 2.19 -0.49
N ILE A 125 12.36 1.12 -0.16
CA ILE A 125 12.69 0.78 1.22
C ILE A 125 14.12 1.24 1.47
N SER A 126 14.33 1.97 2.57
CA SER A 126 15.63 2.50 2.97
C SER A 126 15.98 2.03 4.36
N VAL A 127 17.18 1.50 4.54
CA VAL A 127 17.77 1.17 5.84
C VAL A 127 18.73 2.28 6.21
N ARG A 128 18.56 2.85 7.40
CA ARG A 128 19.44 3.89 7.95
C ARG A 128 20.06 3.43 9.25
N ASP A 129 21.30 3.86 9.51
CA ASP A 129 21.95 3.67 10.80
C ASP A 129 21.44 4.65 11.86
N ALA A 130 22.00 4.54 13.08
CA ALA A 130 21.66 5.41 14.21
C ALA A 130 21.95 6.89 13.96
N SER A 131 22.82 7.21 13.00
CA SER A 131 23.16 8.59 12.59
C SER A 131 22.24 9.10 11.48
N GLY A 132 21.29 8.28 11.01
CA GLY A 132 20.36 8.59 9.91
C GLY A 132 20.98 8.40 8.51
N ILE A 133 22.21 7.88 8.41
CA ILE A 133 22.87 7.65 7.12
C ILE A 133 22.29 6.41 6.46
N VAL A 134 21.92 6.53 5.17
CA VAL A 134 21.41 5.41 4.38
C VAL A 134 22.51 4.37 4.16
N GLN A 135 22.25 3.15 4.58
CA GLN A 135 23.15 2.01 4.44
C GLN A 135 22.76 1.12 3.25
N ALA A 136 21.47 1.01 2.96
CA ALA A 136 20.96 0.22 1.84
C ALA A 136 19.60 0.74 1.39
N THR A 137 19.30 0.55 0.09
CA THR A 137 17.98 0.81 -0.48
C THR A 137 17.57 -0.31 -1.43
N THR A 138 16.26 -0.52 -1.56
CA THR A 138 15.70 -1.37 -2.62
C THR A 138 14.37 -0.80 -3.05
N ASP A 139 14.09 -0.83 -4.35
CA ASP A 139 12.80 -0.45 -4.89
C ASP A 139 11.95 -1.73 -5.07
N ILE A 140 10.71 -1.64 -4.66
CA ILE A 140 9.75 -2.75 -4.72
C ILE A 140 8.47 -2.30 -5.42
N VAL A 141 7.75 -3.25 -5.98
CA VAL A 141 6.39 -3.03 -6.49
C VAL A 141 5.40 -3.42 -5.41
N LEU A 142 4.43 -2.54 -5.15
CA LEU A 142 3.28 -2.81 -4.30
C LEU A 142 2.04 -3.03 -5.19
N PRO A 143 1.72 -4.26 -5.57
CA PRO A 143 0.58 -4.52 -6.42
C PRO A 143 -0.73 -4.26 -5.67
N VAL A 144 -1.67 -3.59 -6.33
CA VAL A 144 -3.00 -3.32 -5.81
C VAL A 144 -4.03 -3.92 -6.76
N SER A 145 -4.86 -4.82 -6.28
CA SER A 145 -5.96 -5.35 -7.09
C SER A 145 -6.99 -4.27 -7.37
N ASP A 146 -7.35 -4.10 -8.62
CA ASP A 146 -8.48 -3.29 -9.09
C ASP A 146 -9.58 -4.13 -9.74
N GLU A 147 -9.44 -5.44 -9.74
CA GLU A 147 -10.42 -6.41 -10.25
C GLU A 147 -11.78 -6.31 -9.56
N MET A 148 -11.82 -5.58 -8.46
CA MET A 148 -12.98 -5.35 -7.59
C MET A 148 -13.89 -4.22 -8.03
N SER A 149 -13.78 -3.71 -9.26
CA SER A 149 -14.71 -2.70 -9.73
C SER A 149 -16.07 -3.33 -10.06
N CYS A 150 -16.94 -3.38 -9.06
CA CYS A 150 -18.34 -3.78 -9.25
C CYS A 150 -19.01 -2.98 -10.40
N ARG A 151 -18.54 -1.74 -10.64
CA ARG A 151 -18.98 -0.91 -11.77
C ARG A 151 -18.66 -1.53 -13.13
N SER A 152 -17.60 -2.30 -13.25
CA SER A 152 -17.25 -2.94 -14.53
C SER A 152 -18.30 -3.95 -14.97
N CYS A 153 -19.01 -4.58 -13.99
CA CYS A 153 -20.07 -5.54 -14.24
C CYS A 153 -21.47 -4.96 -14.02
N HIS A 154 -21.62 -4.02 -13.07
CA HIS A 154 -22.94 -3.52 -12.66
C HIS A 154 -23.25 -2.08 -13.12
N ALA A 155 -22.36 -1.42 -13.84
CA ALA A 155 -22.64 -0.09 -14.39
C ALA A 155 -23.64 -0.16 -15.53
N SER A 156 -24.50 0.87 -15.65
CA SER A 156 -25.39 1.02 -16.80
C SER A 156 -24.55 1.07 -18.09
N GLY A 157 -24.89 0.21 -19.08
CA GLY A 157 -24.13 0.08 -20.33
C GLY A 157 -23.01 -0.96 -20.30
N SER A 158 -22.80 -1.69 -19.19
CA SER A 158 -21.93 -2.86 -19.14
C SER A 158 -22.44 -3.98 -20.05
N ARG A 159 -21.61 -4.97 -20.35
CA ARG A 159 -21.98 -6.07 -21.28
C ARG A 159 -23.29 -6.75 -20.84
N ARG A 160 -24.13 -7.11 -21.82
CA ARG A 160 -25.44 -7.73 -21.59
C ARG A 160 -25.42 -9.01 -20.76
N ASP A 161 -24.31 -9.75 -20.83
CA ASP A 161 -24.07 -11.00 -20.11
C ASP A 161 -23.73 -10.81 -18.61
N THR A 162 -23.42 -9.58 -18.23
CA THR A 162 -23.05 -9.22 -16.85
C THR A 162 -24.08 -8.30 -16.16
N GLN A 163 -25.08 -7.82 -16.90
CA GLN A 163 -26.18 -7.04 -16.30
C GLN A 163 -27.17 -7.98 -15.60
N PRO A 164 -27.51 -7.72 -14.32
CA PRO A 164 -28.67 -8.36 -13.72
C PRO A 164 -29.88 -8.06 -14.56
N SER A 165 -30.67 -9.08 -14.91
CA SER A 165 -32.00 -8.86 -15.50
C SER A 165 -32.78 -7.96 -14.54
N ALA A 166 -33.22 -6.80 -15.02
CA ALA A 166 -34.15 -5.97 -14.28
C ALA A 166 -35.39 -6.82 -13.96
N GLY A 167 -35.58 -7.16 -12.66
CA GLY A 167 -36.78 -7.78 -12.16
C GLY A 167 -37.95 -6.80 -12.17
#